data_e31832449027c2024c8c676a4b91a9a6
#
_entry.id   e31832449027c2024c8c676a4b91a9a6
#
_cell.length_a   1.000
_cell.length_b   1.000
_cell.length_c   1.000
_cell.angle_alpha   90.00
_cell.angle_beta   90.00
_cell.angle_gamma   90.00
#
_symmetry.space_group_name_H-M   'P 1'
#
loop_
_entity.id
_entity.type
_entity.pdbx_description
1 polymer ?
#
loop_
_entity_poly.entity_id
_entity_poly.type
_entity_poly.pdbx_seq_one_letter_code
_entity_poly.pdbx_strand_id
1 'polypeptide(L)'
;MRIITWNCNGALRRKLPYLDSLAADLYVVQECEDPTSTRCEAYRRWASNFLWTGSNRHKGLGIFASRDVRLELVDLPLKPLELFLPCRINGATSLMAAWTREAGSPTFRYIGQLWKLLQRHSSFLQVDKAILIGDLNSNSCWDVSDRWWNHTDVVRELGHMGLRSAYHHLAKEEHGQESTPTFYMYRKMEKPYHIDYSFVSQSLLPGAACSIGDPAIWLDVSDHMPLVVEIPSLDLA
;
A
#
# COMPACT_ATOMS: atom_id res chain seq x y z
N MET A 1 13.73 2.60 8.81
CA MET A 1 12.94 1.45 8.33
C MET A 1 12.67 1.61 6.85
N ARG A 2 12.85 0.54 6.07
CA ARG A 2 12.55 0.48 4.63
C ARG A 2 11.26 -0.30 4.39
N ILE A 3 10.25 0.36 3.80
CA ILE A 3 8.90 -0.17 3.61
C ILE A 3 8.59 -0.19 2.12
N ILE A 4 7.97 -1.27 1.66
CA ILE A 4 7.62 -1.45 0.25
C ILE A 4 6.13 -1.72 0.13
N THR A 5 5.49 -1.13 -0.87
CA THR A 5 4.21 -1.64 -1.39
C THR A 5 4.36 -2.11 -2.82
N TRP A 6 3.72 -3.25 -3.12
CA TRP A 6 3.74 -3.83 -4.45
C TRP A 6 2.53 -4.71 -4.72
N ASN A 7 1.76 -4.40 -5.73
CA ASN A 7 0.79 -5.33 -6.26
C ASN A 7 1.54 -6.39 -7.10
N CYS A 8 1.60 -7.61 -6.59
CA CYS A 8 2.40 -8.66 -7.20
C CYS A 8 1.75 -9.33 -8.41
N ASN A 9 0.53 -8.97 -8.78
CA ASN A 9 -0.24 -9.61 -9.85
C ASN A 9 -0.29 -11.14 -9.70
N GLY A 10 -0.54 -11.60 -8.47
CA GLY A 10 -0.64 -13.03 -8.13
C GLY A 10 0.68 -13.79 -8.07
N ALA A 11 0.60 -15.03 -7.61
CA ALA A 11 1.70 -15.99 -7.56
C ALA A 11 2.98 -15.47 -6.85
N LEU A 12 2.82 -14.74 -5.74
CA LEU A 12 3.93 -14.17 -4.96
C LEU A 12 5.01 -15.20 -4.62
N ARG A 13 4.62 -16.45 -4.30
CA ARG A 13 5.53 -17.55 -4.02
C ARG A 13 6.59 -17.80 -5.10
N ARG A 14 6.38 -17.34 -6.33
CA ARG A 14 7.31 -17.48 -7.47
C ARG A 14 8.18 -16.24 -7.68
N LYS A 15 7.93 -15.17 -6.92
CA LYS A 15 8.50 -13.83 -7.11
C LYS A 15 9.34 -13.35 -5.92
N LEU A 16 9.53 -14.21 -4.92
CA LEU A 16 10.29 -13.89 -3.71
C LEU A 16 11.69 -13.32 -3.99
N PRO A 17 12.49 -13.84 -4.95
CA PRO A 17 13.80 -13.28 -5.24
C PRO A 17 13.78 -11.80 -5.65
N TYR A 18 12.70 -11.36 -6.29
CA TYR A 18 12.53 -9.93 -6.64
C TYR A 18 12.33 -9.07 -5.38
N LEU A 19 11.51 -9.52 -4.44
CA LEU A 19 11.32 -8.81 -3.16
C LEU A 19 12.58 -8.85 -2.30
N ASP A 20 13.25 -10.02 -2.23
CA ASP A 20 14.49 -10.17 -1.47
C ASP A 20 15.59 -9.19 -1.95
N SER A 21 15.64 -8.91 -3.27
CA SER A 21 16.60 -7.96 -3.83
C SER A 21 16.39 -6.51 -3.35
N LEU A 22 15.21 -6.18 -2.86
CA LEU A 22 14.87 -4.87 -2.33
C LEU A 22 15.29 -4.68 -0.86
N ALA A 23 15.60 -5.78 -0.14
CA ALA A 23 16.11 -5.80 1.23
C ALA A 23 15.31 -4.87 2.18
N ALA A 24 13.99 -5.05 2.24
CA ALA A 24 13.14 -4.22 3.08
C ALA A 24 12.84 -4.86 4.44
N ASP A 25 12.50 -4.01 5.40
CA ASP A 25 12.08 -4.41 6.74
C ASP A 25 10.60 -4.83 6.73
N LEU A 26 9.80 -4.22 5.83
CA LEU A 26 8.36 -4.45 5.74
C LEU A 26 7.87 -4.38 4.29
N TYR A 27 7.03 -5.36 3.91
CA TYR A 27 6.41 -5.46 2.61
C TYR A 27 4.89 -5.46 2.75
N VAL A 28 4.20 -4.58 2.04
CA VAL A 28 2.74 -4.56 1.89
C VAL A 28 2.43 -5.04 0.48
N VAL A 29 1.91 -6.26 0.35
CA VAL A 29 1.77 -6.92 -0.95
C VAL A 29 0.30 -7.16 -1.27
N GLN A 30 -0.15 -6.60 -2.38
CA GLN A 30 -1.49 -6.83 -2.92
C GLN A 30 -1.46 -8.01 -3.90
N GLU A 31 -2.60 -8.66 -4.03
CA GLU A 31 -2.81 -9.84 -4.88
C GLU A 31 -1.98 -11.08 -4.47
N CYS A 32 -1.48 -11.13 -3.25
CA CYS A 32 -0.69 -12.25 -2.76
C CYS A 32 -1.57 -13.40 -2.23
N GLU A 33 -1.02 -14.61 -2.28
CA GLU A 33 -1.66 -15.78 -1.69
C GLU A 33 -1.56 -15.74 -0.15
N ASP A 34 -2.53 -16.37 0.51
CA ASP A 34 -2.48 -16.64 1.95
C ASP A 34 -1.33 -17.61 2.28
N PRO A 35 -0.34 -17.17 3.08
CA PRO A 35 0.79 -18.04 3.46
C PRO A 35 0.37 -19.30 4.22
N THR A 36 -0.74 -19.28 4.95
CA THR A 36 -1.20 -20.44 5.71
C THR A 36 -1.75 -21.57 4.83
N SER A 37 -2.27 -21.20 3.66
CA SER A 37 -2.93 -22.13 2.74
C SER A 37 -2.00 -22.67 1.64
N THR A 38 -0.76 -22.19 1.55
CA THR A 38 0.20 -22.62 0.52
C THR A 38 0.95 -23.89 0.89
N ARG A 39 1.28 -24.72 -0.11
CA ARG A 39 2.18 -25.87 0.03
C ARG A 39 3.65 -25.50 -0.25
N CYS A 40 3.93 -24.28 -0.68
CA CYS A 40 5.29 -23.81 -0.98
C CYS A 40 6.03 -23.50 0.32
N GLU A 41 6.98 -24.37 0.70
CA GLU A 41 7.76 -24.22 1.93
C GLU A 41 8.63 -22.96 1.91
N ALA A 42 9.20 -22.60 0.77
CA ALA A 42 9.99 -21.37 0.63
C ALA A 42 9.15 -20.13 0.97
N TYR A 43 7.92 -20.09 0.45
CA TYR A 43 7.00 -18.98 0.74
C TYR A 43 6.59 -18.96 2.22
N ARG A 44 6.28 -20.10 2.83
CA ARG A 44 5.96 -20.18 4.27
C ARG A 44 7.12 -19.72 5.17
N ARG A 45 8.36 -20.07 4.79
CA ARG A 45 9.56 -19.61 5.53
C ARG A 45 9.80 -18.13 5.37
N TRP A 46 9.64 -17.62 4.14
CA TRP A 46 9.75 -16.19 3.86
C TRP A 46 8.68 -15.40 4.61
N ALA A 47 7.44 -15.85 4.58
CA ALA A 47 6.30 -15.26 5.28
C ALA A 47 6.21 -15.74 6.75
N SER A 48 7.31 -15.77 7.50
CA SER A 48 7.31 -16.25 8.89
C SER A 48 6.73 -15.23 9.89
N ASN A 49 6.70 -13.95 9.53
CA ASN A 49 6.13 -12.84 10.30
C ASN A 49 5.20 -12.05 9.38
N PHE A 50 3.90 -12.28 9.50
CA PHE A 50 2.96 -11.67 8.58
C PHE A 50 1.56 -11.48 9.17
N LEU A 51 0.79 -10.59 8.55
CA LEU A 51 -0.66 -10.47 8.64
C LEU A 51 -1.23 -10.58 7.23
N TRP A 52 -2.42 -11.16 7.09
CA TRP A 52 -3.05 -11.33 5.80
C TRP A 52 -4.58 -11.22 5.89
N THR A 53 -5.22 -10.69 4.84
CA THR A 53 -6.67 -10.65 4.68
C THR A 53 -7.07 -10.88 3.23
N GLY A 54 -8.17 -11.57 3.03
CA GLY A 54 -8.74 -11.83 1.72
C GLY A 54 -9.91 -12.80 1.78
N SER A 55 -10.86 -12.65 0.86
CA SER A 55 -11.98 -13.58 0.68
C SER A 55 -11.60 -14.83 -0.12
N ASN A 56 -10.48 -14.77 -0.84
CA ASN A 56 -9.95 -15.86 -1.65
C ASN A 56 -8.48 -16.10 -1.29
N ARG A 57 -8.17 -17.30 -0.80
CA ARG A 57 -6.81 -17.70 -0.38
C ARG A 57 -5.72 -17.52 -1.45
N HIS A 58 -6.09 -17.36 -2.71
CA HIS A 58 -5.14 -17.18 -3.81
C HIS A 58 -4.85 -15.71 -4.13
N LYS A 59 -5.62 -14.78 -3.56
CA LYS A 59 -5.54 -13.36 -3.92
C LYS A 59 -6.07 -12.48 -2.80
N GLY A 60 -5.17 -11.92 -2.02
CA GLY A 60 -5.49 -11.07 -0.88
C GLY A 60 -4.46 -9.95 -0.69
N LEU A 61 -4.50 -9.35 0.47
CA LEU A 61 -3.60 -8.30 0.93
C LEU A 61 -2.79 -8.82 2.12
N GLY A 62 -1.46 -8.76 2.02
CA GLY A 62 -0.55 -9.21 3.07
C GLY A 62 0.41 -8.11 3.53
N ILE A 63 0.73 -8.11 4.82
CA ILE A 63 1.84 -7.37 5.41
C ILE A 63 2.85 -8.42 5.85
N PHE A 64 4.08 -8.33 5.36
CA PHE A 64 5.17 -9.24 5.71
C PHE A 64 6.32 -8.41 6.28
N ALA A 65 6.95 -8.90 7.34
CA ALA A 65 7.99 -8.15 8.01
C ALA A 65 9.20 -9.02 8.36
N SER A 66 10.36 -8.39 8.50
CA SER A 66 11.53 -9.00 9.09
C SER A 66 11.24 -9.45 10.53
N ARG A 67 12.08 -10.33 11.09
CA ARG A 67 11.89 -10.86 12.45
C ARG A 67 12.00 -9.79 13.54
N ASP A 68 12.71 -8.73 13.25
CA ASP A 68 12.97 -7.64 14.19
C ASP A 68 11.83 -6.61 14.22
N VAL A 69 10.83 -6.75 13.38
CA VAL A 69 9.65 -5.90 13.32
C VAL A 69 8.45 -6.62 13.94
N ARG A 70 7.90 -6.09 15.01
CA ARG A 70 6.67 -6.62 15.63
C ARG A 70 5.44 -6.11 14.90
N LEU A 71 4.59 -7.04 14.41
CA LEU A 71 3.29 -6.75 13.81
C LEU A 71 2.18 -7.11 14.78
N GLU A 72 1.29 -6.17 15.06
CA GLU A 72 0.10 -6.36 15.90
C GLU A 72 -1.15 -6.00 15.10
N LEU A 73 -1.99 -6.99 14.80
CA LEU A 73 -3.28 -6.74 14.17
C LEU A 73 -4.14 -5.86 15.07
N VAL A 74 -4.75 -4.82 14.49
CA VAL A 74 -5.72 -3.98 15.21
C VAL A 74 -7.12 -4.38 14.79
N ASP A 75 -7.98 -4.68 15.76
CA ASP A 75 -9.38 -5.00 15.52
C ASP A 75 -10.18 -3.72 15.26
N LEU A 76 -10.44 -3.43 13.99
CA LEU A 76 -11.33 -2.35 13.56
C LEU A 76 -12.57 -2.97 12.88
N PRO A 77 -13.79 -2.44 13.16
CA PRO A 77 -15.02 -2.90 12.52
C PRO A 77 -15.10 -2.44 11.05
N LEU A 78 -14.30 -3.07 10.18
CA LEU A 78 -14.15 -2.64 8.79
C LEU A 78 -15.35 -2.96 7.91
N LYS A 79 -16.14 -4.00 8.21
CA LYS A 79 -17.29 -4.40 7.36
C LYS A 79 -18.25 -3.23 7.07
N PRO A 80 -18.73 -3.08 5.83
CA PRO A 80 -18.56 -3.94 4.65
C PRO A 80 -17.31 -3.63 3.80
N LEU A 81 -16.35 -2.84 4.28
CA LEU A 81 -15.12 -2.55 3.57
C LEU A 81 -14.23 -3.80 3.51
N GLU A 82 -13.56 -3.99 2.39
CA GLU A 82 -12.72 -5.16 2.14
C GLU A 82 -11.27 -4.74 1.83
N LEU A 83 -10.33 -5.62 2.14
CA LEU A 83 -8.92 -5.48 1.77
C LEU A 83 -8.26 -4.20 2.33
N PHE A 84 -8.63 -3.88 3.55
CA PHE A 84 -7.90 -3.01 4.45
C PHE A 84 -7.36 -3.84 5.61
N LEU A 85 -6.10 -3.63 5.96
CA LEU A 85 -5.42 -4.41 7.00
C LEU A 85 -4.72 -3.47 7.98
N PRO A 86 -5.38 -3.13 9.10
CA PRO A 86 -4.82 -2.26 10.12
C PRO A 86 -3.88 -3.02 11.04
N CYS A 87 -2.70 -2.48 11.27
CA CYS A 87 -1.79 -3.03 12.26
C CYS A 87 -1.00 -1.93 12.98
N ARG A 88 -0.37 -2.32 14.10
CA ARG A 88 0.67 -1.53 14.76
C ARG A 88 2.03 -2.16 14.48
N ILE A 89 2.97 -1.31 14.10
CA ILE A 89 4.39 -1.67 13.95
C ILE A 89 5.10 -1.27 15.23
N ASN A 90 5.77 -2.23 15.88
CA ASN A 90 6.54 -2.04 17.12
C ASN A 90 5.75 -1.34 18.23
N GLY A 91 4.43 -1.55 18.25
CA GLY A 91 3.51 -0.95 19.22
C GLY A 91 3.29 0.57 19.08
N ALA A 92 4.04 1.26 18.23
CA ALA A 92 4.07 2.73 18.18
C ALA A 92 3.48 3.33 16.90
N THR A 93 3.67 2.69 15.74
CA THR A 93 3.26 3.26 14.45
C THR A 93 1.98 2.59 13.94
N SER A 94 0.96 3.38 13.65
CA SER A 94 -0.26 2.91 12.99
C SER A 94 0.02 2.69 11.50
N LEU A 95 -0.22 1.48 10.99
CA LEU A 95 -0.14 1.20 9.56
C LEU A 95 -1.48 0.67 9.07
N MET A 96 -2.01 1.30 8.02
CA MET A 96 -3.16 0.83 7.25
C MET A 96 -2.67 0.38 5.88
N ALA A 97 -2.60 -0.93 5.67
CA ALA A 97 -2.42 -1.45 4.33
C ALA A 97 -3.74 -1.42 3.56
N ALA A 98 -3.70 -1.04 2.30
CA ALA A 98 -4.87 -0.89 1.45
C ALA A 98 -4.69 -1.55 0.08
N TRP A 99 -5.76 -2.21 -0.36
CA TRP A 99 -5.94 -2.59 -1.75
C TRP A 99 -7.39 -2.31 -2.14
N THR A 100 -7.64 -1.15 -2.74
CA THR A 100 -9.01 -0.74 -3.05
C THR A 100 -9.54 -1.46 -4.27
N ARG A 101 -10.81 -1.87 -4.20
CA ARG A 101 -11.52 -2.61 -5.25
C ARG A 101 -12.99 -2.17 -5.34
N GLU A 102 -13.76 -2.85 -6.18
CA GLU A 102 -15.20 -2.62 -6.30
C GLU A 102 -15.95 -2.93 -5.00
N ALA A 103 -15.55 -3.98 -4.27
CA ALA A 103 -16.07 -4.38 -2.95
C ALA A 103 -17.61 -4.43 -2.89
N GLY A 104 -18.25 -4.91 -3.95
CA GLY A 104 -19.70 -5.03 -4.02
C GLY A 104 -20.50 -3.72 -3.95
N SER A 105 -19.83 -2.56 -4.04
CA SER A 105 -20.46 -1.24 -3.97
C SER A 105 -20.48 -0.57 -5.34
N PRO A 106 -21.63 -0.43 -6.01
CA PRO A 106 -21.71 0.22 -7.32
C PRO A 106 -21.32 1.71 -7.27
N THR A 107 -21.61 2.38 -6.16
CA THR A 107 -21.34 3.82 -5.98
C THR A 107 -19.94 4.09 -5.44
N PHE A 108 -19.57 3.39 -4.35
CA PHE A 108 -18.31 3.63 -3.64
C PHE A 108 -17.30 2.53 -3.92
N ARG A 109 -16.95 2.31 -5.18
CA ARG A 109 -15.90 1.39 -5.59
C ARG A 109 -14.54 2.09 -5.62
N TYR A 110 -13.45 1.30 -5.55
CA TYR A 110 -12.08 1.78 -5.60
C TYR A 110 -11.83 2.86 -4.53
N ILE A 111 -11.42 4.06 -4.94
CA ILE A 111 -11.11 5.16 -4.02
C ILE A 111 -12.27 5.50 -3.06
N GLY A 112 -13.51 5.24 -3.46
CA GLY A 112 -14.69 5.40 -2.61
C GLY A 112 -14.67 4.49 -1.39
N GLN A 113 -14.03 3.31 -1.45
CA GLN A 113 -13.83 2.44 -0.28
C GLN A 113 -12.88 3.10 0.72
N LEU A 114 -11.79 3.68 0.25
CA LEU A 114 -10.86 4.41 1.11
C LEU A 114 -11.52 5.67 1.70
N TRP A 115 -12.27 6.43 0.91
CA TRP A 115 -13.02 7.58 1.43
C TRP A 115 -13.93 7.14 2.59
N LYS A 116 -14.69 6.05 2.46
CA LYS A 116 -15.53 5.51 3.56
C LYS A 116 -14.72 5.06 4.76
N LEU A 117 -13.54 4.47 4.55
CA LEU A 117 -12.64 4.11 5.63
C LEU A 117 -12.25 5.35 6.45
N LEU A 118 -11.84 6.42 5.77
CA LEU A 118 -11.42 7.66 6.42
C LEU A 118 -12.56 8.30 7.22
N GLN A 119 -13.80 8.29 6.69
CA GLN A 119 -14.97 8.81 7.41
C GLN A 119 -15.29 8.04 8.69
N ARG A 120 -14.95 6.76 8.77
CA ARG A 120 -15.29 5.89 9.90
C ARG A 120 -14.15 5.71 10.90
N HIS A 121 -12.93 5.70 10.41
CA HIS A 121 -11.74 5.25 11.16
C HIS A 121 -10.58 6.25 11.10
N SER A 122 -10.88 7.55 10.89
CA SER A 122 -9.85 8.61 10.85
C SER A 122 -8.94 8.60 12.06
N SER A 123 -9.48 8.34 13.25
CA SER A 123 -8.72 8.31 14.51
C SER A 123 -7.58 7.29 14.52
N PHE A 124 -7.67 6.21 13.73
CA PHE A 124 -6.59 5.25 13.60
C PHE A 124 -5.35 5.82 12.88
N LEU A 125 -5.57 6.74 11.94
CA LEU A 125 -4.53 7.40 11.17
C LEU A 125 -4.18 8.81 11.69
N GLN A 126 -5.06 9.41 12.50
CA GLN A 126 -4.87 10.74 13.06
C GLN A 126 -4.02 10.69 14.34
N VAL A 127 -2.81 10.14 14.20
CA VAL A 127 -1.83 9.97 15.27
C VAL A 127 -0.45 10.44 14.78
N ASP A 128 0.48 10.67 15.71
CA ASP A 128 1.81 11.22 15.40
C ASP A 128 2.58 10.37 14.36
N LYS A 129 2.51 9.05 14.49
CA LYS A 129 3.17 8.12 13.54
C LYS A 129 2.13 7.24 12.87
N ALA A 130 1.71 7.61 11.66
CA ALA A 130 0.77 6.85 10.85
C ALA A 130 1.25 6.70 9.42
N ILE A 131 0.92 5.54 8.82
CA ILE A 131 1.21 5.20 7.43
C ILE A 131 -0.05 4.58 6.83
N LEU A 132 -0.49 5.08 5.67
CA LEU A 132 -1.45 4.42 4.79
C LEU A 132 -0.72 4.08 3.50
N ILE A 133 -0.70 2.82 3.12
CA ILE A 133 0.14 2.34 2.02
C ILE A 133 -0.54 1.22 1.23
N GLY A 134 -0.41 1.26 -0.09
CA GLY A 134 -0.92 0.20 -0.96
C GLY A 134 -1.35 0.67 -2.34
N ASP A 135 -2.04 -0.22 -3.04
CA ASP A 135 -2.65 0.01 -4.34
C ASP A 135 -4.05 0.62 -4.14
N LEU A 136 -4.19 1.89 -4.49
CA LEU A 136 -5.46 2.61 -4.36
C LEU A 136 -6.31 2.54 -5.63
N ASN A 137 -5.81 1.92 -6.70
CA ASN A 137 -6.51 1.81 -7.98
C ASN A 137 -7.17 3.15 -8.40
N SER A 138 -6.48 4.25 -8.15
CA SER A 138 -7.03 5.61 -8.31
C SER A 138 -5.93 6.63 -8.55
N ASN A 139 -6.28 7.65 -9.31
CA ASN A 139 -5.44 8.82 -9.53
C ASN A 139 -6.36 10.03 -9.82
N SER A 140 -5.91 11.25 -9.56
CA SER A 140 -6.72 12.46 -9.75
C SER A 140 -7.11 12.71 -11.22
N CYS A 141 -6.39 12.14 -12.19
CA CYS A 141 -6.77 12.22 -13.60
C CYS A 141 -8.12 11.56 -13.92
N TRP A 142 -8.68 10.74 -12.98
CA TRP A 142 -10.00 10.12 -13.09
C TRP A 142 -11.06 10.77 -12.18
N ASP A 143 -10.77 11.93 -11.63
CA ASP A 143 -11.74 12.66 -10.81
C ASP A 143 -12.93 13.16 -11.65
N VAL A 144 -14.12 13.15 -11.05
CA VAL A 144 -15.39 13.52 -11.71
C VAL A 144 -16.04 14.66 -10.90
N SER A 145 -16.52 15.68 -11.58
CA SER A 145 -16.99 16.92 -10.97
C SER A 145 -18.25 16.78 -10.09
N ASP A 146 -19.08 15.77 -10.32
CA ASP A 146 -20.33 15.53 -9.60
C ASP A 146 -20.19 14.55 -8.42
N ARG A 147 -18.96 14.24 -8.04
CA ARG A 147 -18.62 13.29 -6.98
C ARG A 147 -17.74 13.94 -5.92
N TRP A 148 -17.99 13.68 -4.63
CA TRP A 148 -17.24 14.20 -3.48
C TRP A 148 -16.36 13.16 -2.77
N TRP A 149 -16.12 12.00 -3.39
CA TRP A 149 -15.20 10.95 -2.96
C TRP A 149 -14.20 10.63 -4.06
N ASN A 150 -13.68 11.65 -4.69
CA ASN A 150 -12.64 11.58 -5.70
C ASN A 150 -11.27 11.26 -5.07
N HIS A 151 -10.29 11.00 -5.91
CA HIS A 151 -8.91 10.88 -5.45
C HIS A 151 -8.45 12.15 -4.73
N THR A 152 -8.67 13.30 -5.33
CA THR A 152 -8.33 14.60 -4.73
C THR A 152 -9.02 14.83 -3.38
N ASP A 153 -10.29 14.39 -3.23
CA ASP A 153 -10.99 14.48 -1.95
C ASP A 153 -10.33 13.61 -0.86
N VAL A 154 -9.95 12.38 -1.22
CA VAL A 154 -9.24 11.48 -0.30
C VAL A 154 -7.86 12.04 0.09
N VAL A 155 -7.11 12.58 -0.86
CA VAL A 155 -5.82 13.25 -0.59
C VAL A 155 -5.99 14.43 0.37
N ARG A 156 -7.04 15.23 0.18
CA ARG A 156 -7.39 16.35 1.08
C ARG A 156 -7.71 15.85 2.49
N GLU A 157 -8.53 14.82 2.64
CA GLU A 157 -8.87 14.21 3.94
C GLU A 157 -7.62 13.67 4.64
N LEU A 158 -6.76 12.94 3.94
CA LEU A 158 -5.47 12.48 4.50
C LEU A 158 -4.61 13.68 4.93
N GLY A 159 -4.62 14.75 4.14
CA GLY A 159 -3.94 16.00 4.48
C GLY A 159 -4.44 16.64 5.77
N HIS A 160 -5.76 16.66 6.01
CA HIS A 160 -6.36 17.13 7.27
C HIS A 160 -5.96 16.27 8.47
N MET A 161 -5.68 14.97 8.24
CA MET A 161 -5.17 14.06 9.26
C MET A 161 -3.65 14.18 9.49
N GLY A 162 -2.96 15.09 8.77
CA GLY A 162 -1.51 15.27 8.87
C GLY A 162 -0.68 14.29 8.04
N LEU A 163 -1.30 13.53 7.12
CA LEU A 163 -0.58 12.62 6.22
C LEU A 163 -0.28 13.29 4.87
N ARG A 164 0.86 12.94 4.28
CA ARG A 164 1.28 13.38 2.94
C ARG A 164 1.77 12.18 2.14
N SER A 165 1.50 12.16 0.86
CA SER A 165 2.11 11.18 -0.05
C SER A 165 3.62 11.39 -0.07
N ALA A 166 4.40 10.35 0.27
CA ALA A 166 5.85 10.42 0.31
C ALA A 166 6.42 10.78 -1.07
N TYR A 167 5.94 10.12 -2.13
CA TYR A 167 6.36 10.42 -3.50
C TYR A 167 6.15 11.90 -3.84
N HIS A 168 4.91 12.39 -3.73
CA HIS A 168 4.57 13.77 -4.13
C HIS A 168 5.28 14.82 -3.29
N HIS A 169 5.45 14.56 -1.97
CA HIS A 169 6.20 15.45 -1.10
C HIS A 169 7.67 15.58 -1.52
N LEU A 170 8.31 14.47 -1.87
CA LEU A 170 9.75 14.42 -2.22
C LEU A 170 10.01 14.83 -3.66
N ALA A 171 9.22 14.36 -4.62
CA ALA A 171 9.35 14.72 -6.03
C ALA A 171 8.89 16.15 -6.34
N LYS A 172 8.09 16.77 -5.45
CA LYS A 172 7.45 18.08 -5.67
C LYS A 172 6.52 18.08 -6.88
N GLU A 173 5.83 16.99 -7.09
CA GLU A 173 4.87 16.80 -8.17
C GLU A 173 3.44 16.81 -7.61
N GLU A 174 2.49 17.22 -8.43
CA GLU A 174 1.06 17.20 -8.10
C GLU A 174 0.43 15.84 -8.47
N HIS A 175 -0.60 15.44 -7.73
CA HIS A 175 -1.39 14.25 -8.06
C HIS A 175 -2.01 14.41 -9.46
N GLY A 176 -1.82 13.41 -10.32
CA GLY A 176 -2.23 13.42 -11.71
C GLY A 176 -1.18 13.97 -12.70
N GLN A 177 -0.02 14.39 -12.20
CA GLN A 177 1.10 14.90 -12.98
C GLN A 177 2.40 14.14 -12.68
N GLU A 178 2.28 12.91 -12.18
CA GLU A 178 3.42 12.09 -11.78
C GLU A 178 4.29 11.73 -12.98
N SER A 179 5.58 12.03 -12.87
CA SER A 179 6.57 11.67 -13.90
C SER A 179 7.00 10.22 -13.86
N THR A 180 6.81 9.55 -12.71
CA THR A 180 7.20 8.14 -12.52
C THR A 180 5.98 7.28 -12.21
N PRO A 181 5.55 6.44 -13.17
CA PRO A 181 4.42 5.54 -12.99
C PRO A 181 4.72 4.39 -12.03
N THR A 182 3.68 3.94 -11.30
CA THR A 182 3.72 2.69 -10.53
C THR A 182 2.99 1.54 -11.20
N PHE A 183 2.24 1.80 -12.27
CA PHE A 183 1.42 0.82 -12.98
C PHE A 183 1.47 1.03 -14.49
N TYR A 184 1.54 -0.07 -15.23
CA TYR A 184 1.50 -0.08 -16.69
C TYR A 184 0.37 -1.01 -17.16
N MET A 185 -0.75 -0.42 -17.55
CA MET A 185 -1.93 -1.19 -17.96
C MET A 185 -1.62 -2.17 -19.09
N TYR A 186 -1.94 -3.45 -18.85
CA TYR A 186 -1.61 -4.57 -19.76
C TYR A 186 -0.11 -4.76 -19.99
N ARG A 187 0.74 -4.30 -19.05
CA ARG A 187 2.21 -4.28 -19.16
C ARG A 187 2.72 -3.50 -20.38
N LYS A 188 2.00 -2.46 -20.78
CA LYS A 188 2.32 -1.63 -21.94
C LYS A 188 2.92 -0.30 -21.51
N MET A 189 4.15 -0.01 -21.95
CA MET A 189 4.88 1.21 -21.60
C MET A 189 4.13 2.49 -22.00
N GLU A 190 3.30 2.42 -23.03
CA GLU A 190 2.47 3.54 -23.52
C GLU A 190 1.19 3.78 -22.70
N LYS A 191 0.95 2.98 -21.65
CA LYS A 191 -0.23 3.12 -20.77
C LYS A 191 0.18 3.21 -19.29
N PRO A 192 0.98 4.22 -18.93
CA PRO A 192 1.47 4.40 -17.58
C PRO A 192 0.44 5.11 -16.71
N TYR A 193 0.39 4.72 -15.41
CA TYR A 193 -0.40 5.40 -14.37
C TYR A 193 0.35 5.33 -13.04
N HIS A 194 0.02 6.24 -12.12
CA HIS A 194 0.51 6.20 -10.74
C HIS A 194 -0.69 5.92 -9.82
N ILE A 195 -0.77 4.72 -9.27
CA ILE A 195 -1.91 4.23 -8.48
C ILE A 195 -1.55 3.55 -7.18
N ASP A 196 -0.25 3.33 -6.94
CA ASP A 196 0.29 2.84 -5.68
C ASP A 196 0.86 4.00 -4.87
N TYR A 197 0.53 4.08 -3.58
CA TYR A 197 0.87 5.22 -2.75
C TYR A 197 1.38 4.80 -1.37
N SER A 198 2.19 5.68 -0.77
CA SER A 198 2.50 5.69 0.64
C SER A 198 2.23 7.09 1.20
N PHE A 199 1.15 7.23 1.96
CA PHE A 199 0.88 8.42 2.75
C PHE A 199 1.43 8.23 4.15
N VAL A 200 2.25 9.16 4.61
CA VAL A 200 2.91 9.10 5.91
C VAL A 200 2.65 10.37 6.71
N SER A 201 2.64 10.27 8.04
CA SER A 201 2.57 11.45 8.90
C SER A 201 3.69 12.43 8.59
N GLN A 202 3.44 13.72 8.69
CA GLN A 202 4.45 14.76 8.42
C GLN A 202 5.69 14.62 9.29
N SER A 203 5.54 14.12 10.53
CA SER A 203 6.63 13.82 11.45
C SER A 203 7.61 12.76 10.94
N LEU A 204 7.18 11.91 10.00
CA LEU A 204 7.97 10.82 9.41
C LEU A 204 8.71 11.23 8.12
N LEU A 205 8.41 12.38 7.55
CA LEU A 205 8.98 12.84 6.28
C LEU A 205 10.44 13.36 6.37
N PRO A 206 10.90 13.97 7.48
CA PRO A 206 12.27 14.44 7.56
C PRO A 206 13.29 13.33 7.35
N GLY A 207 14.14 13.48 6.33
CA GLY A 207 15.15 12.49 5.93
C GLY A 207 14.58 11.27 5.19
N ALA A 208 13.28 11.22 4.92
CA ALA A 208 12.69 10.13 4.15
C ALA A 208 13.16 10.15 2.69
N ALA A 209 13.20 8.96 2.07
CA ALA A 209 13.45 8.79 0.64
C ALA A 209 12.32 7.95 0.02
N CYS A 210 12.06 8.16 -1.27
CA CYS A 210 11.07 7.40 -2.01
C CYS A 210 11.63 7.06 -3.40
N SER A 211 11.42 5.81 -3.83
CA SER A 211 11.79 5.36 -5.17
C SER A 211 10.76 4.38 -5.72
N ILE A 212 10.72 4.26 -7.03
CA ILE A 212 9.83 3.34 -7.75
C ILE A 212 10.71 2.39 -8.57
N GLY A 213 10.30 1.12 -8.62
CA GLY A 213 11.05 0.09 -9.35
C GLY A 213 11.14 0.36 -10.85
N ASP A 214 12.25 -0.04 -11.45
CA ASP A 214 12.48 0.11 -12.89
C ASP A 214 11.56 -0.83 -13.69
N PRO A 215 10.72 -0.32 -14.61
CA PRO A 215 9.86 -1.14 -15.44
C PRO A 215 10.63 -2.17 -16.28
N ALA A 216 11.89 -1.92 -16.62
CA ALA A 216 12.73 -2.89 -17.33
C ALA A 216 12.97 -4.20 -16.54
N ILE A 217 12.80 -4.15 -15.21
CA ILE A 217 12.95 -5.31 -14.32
C ILE A 217 11.58 -5.87 -13.93
N TRP A 218 10.65 -4.99 -13.56
CA TRP A 218 9.43 -5.39 -12.86
C TRP A 218 8.27 -5.78 -13.78
N LEU A 219 8.24 -5.29 -15.05
CA LEU A 219 7.19 -5.67 -16.00
C LEU A 219 7.19 -7.15 -16.37
N ASP A 220 8.31 -7.85 -16.20
CA ASP A 220 8.39 -9.30 -16.42
C ASP A 220 7.51 -10.09 -15.42
N VAL A 221 7.31 -9.53 -14.23
CA VAL A 221 6.63 -10.24 -13.12
C VAL A 221 5.33 -9.60 -12.67
N SER A 222 5.14 -8.31 -12.87
CA SER A 222 3.90 -7.60 -12.55
C SER A 222 3.67 -6.46 -13.54
N ASP A 223 2.44 -5.98 -13.64
CA ASP A 223 2.08 -4.71 -14.27
C ASP A 223 2.25 -3.52 -13.32
N HIS A 224 2.53 -3.77 -12.02
CA HIS A 224 2.89 -2.76 -11.04
C HIS A 224 4.38 -2.77 -10.71
N MET A 225 4.91 -1.57 -10.50
CA MET A 225 6.26 -1.33 -9.98
C MET A 225 6.22 -1.22 -8.45
N PRO A 226 7.19 -1.77 -7.71
CA PRO A 226 7.25 -1.56 -6.27
C PRO A 226 7.53 -0.08 -5.96
N LEU A 227 6.77 0.46 -5.01
CA LEU A 227 7.06 1.76 -4.42
C LEU A 227 7.77 1.52 -3.08
N VAL A 228 8.95 2.06 -2.97
CA VAL A 228 9.86 1.91 -1.82
C VAL A 228 9.93 3.22 -1.06
N VAL A 229 9.70 3.18 0.26
CA VAL A 229 9.84 4.34 1.14
C VAL A 229 10.82 4.01 2.26
N GLU A 230 11.83 4.84 2.44
CA GLU A 230 12.77 4.77 3.55
C GLU A 230 12.43 5.86 4.57
N ILE A 231 12.22 5.48 5.82
CA ILE A 231 11.83 6.38 6.91
C ILE A 231 12.83 6.20 8.05
N PRO A 232 13.87 7.05 8.13
CA PRO A 232 14.92 6.90 9.16
C PRO A 232 14.41 7.03 10.60
N SER A 233 13.35 7.83 10.81
CA SER A 233 12.75 8.04 12.14
C SER A 233 11.91 6.86 12.66
N LEU A 234 11.73 5.80 11.85
CA LEU A 234 11.15 4.53 12.27
C LEU A 234 12.29 3.54 12.56
N ASP A 235 12.72 3.49 13.80
CA ASP A 235 13.77 2.56 14.22
C ASP A 235 13.22 1.12 14.25
N LEU A 236 14.11 0.16 13.96
CA LEU A 236 13.90 -1.24 14.31
C LEU A 236 13.94 -1.35 15.84
N ALA A 237 13.02 -2.11 16.42
CA ALA A 237 12.90 -2.27 17.87
C ALA A 237 14.10 -3.01 18.47
#